data_9325a81206ad65a22eeef467fdd53d5f
#
_entry.id   9325a81206ad65a22eeef467fdd53d5f
#
_cell.length_a   1.000
_cell.length_b   1.000
_cell.length_c   1.000
_cell.angle_alpha   90.00
_cell.angle_beta   90.00
_cell.angle_gamma   90.00
#
_symmetry.space_group_name_H-M   'P 1'
#
loop_
_entity.id
_entity.type
_entity.pdbx_description
1 polymer ?
#
loop_
_entity_poly.entity_id
_entity_poly.type
_entity_poly.pdbx_seq_one_letter_code
_entity_poly.pdbx_strand_id
1 'polypeptide(L)'
;IVFTGSSVMRLKDENPELNGIVRSYNLRGFSFREFLNLQTGNHFSSYSLEEILNNHEHIAKTILPHTNPLNYFQDYIHHGFYPFFLEKRNFSENLLKTMNMMIEVDILLIKQIELKYLSKIKKLLYLLAVDGPVAPNVSQLATDIQTSRATVMNYIKYLADARLINMVYP
;
A
#
# COMPACT_ATOMS: atom_id res chain seq x y z
N ILE A 1 1.81 9.08 -26.25
CA ILE A 1 2.95 9.21 -25.32
C ILE A 1 2.53 8.58 -23.99
N VAL A 2 3.41 7.79 -23.39
CA VAL A 2 3.20 7.15 -22.08
C VAL A 2 4.18 7.76 -21.08
N PHE A 3 3.66 8.20 -19.95
CA PHE A 3 4.46 8.69 -18.81
C PHE A 3 4.36 7.70 -17.68
N THR A 4 5.45 7.50 -16.94
CA THR A 4 5.46 6.71 -15.71
C THR A 4 6.08 7.56 -14.59
N GLY A 5 5.58 7.39 -13.38
CA GLY A 5 6.11 8.09 -12.21
C GLY A 5 5.83 7.29 -10.93
N SER A 6 6.77 7.32 -9.99
CA SER A 6 6.64 6.67 -8.69
C SER A 6 5.66 7.40 -7.76
N SER A 7 5.49 8.72 -7.95
CA SER A 7 4.62 9.55 -7.13
C SER A 7 3.44 10.10 -7.94
N VAL A 8 2.24 9.61 -7.62
CA VAL A 8 0.98 10.16 -8.18
C VAL A 8 0.77 11.61 -7.75
N MET A 9 1.31 12.01 -6.61
CA MET A 9 1.21 13.35 -6.06
C MET A 9 1.92 14.35 -6.98
N ARG A 10 3.15 14.05 -7.41
CA ARG A 10 3.93 14.90 -8.32
C ARG A 10 3.24 15.11 -9.66
N LEU A 11 2.74 14.04 -10.25
CA LEU A 11 2.10 14.12 -11.58
C LEU A 11 0.85 14.98 -11.58
N LYS A 12 0.08 15.01 -10.48
CA LYS A 12 -1.16 15.78 -10.39
C LYS A 12 -0.94 17.22 -9.93
N ASP A 13 -0.03 17.42 -8.98
CA ASP A 13 0.17 18.75 -8.37
C ASP A 13 1.06 19.65 -9.23
N GLU A 14 2.04 19.08 -9.95
CA GLU A 14 2.97 19.84 -10.80
C GLU A 14 2.45 20.09 -12.24
N ASN A 15 1.41 19.38 -12.68
CA ASN A 15 0.90 19.48 -14.05
C ASN A 15 -0.64 19.55 -14.09
N PRO A 16 -1.26 20.59 -13.53
CA PRO A 16 -2.72 20.72 -13.54
C PRO A 16 -3.32 20.80 -14.94
N GLU A 17 -2.55 21.24 -15.93
CA GLU A 17 -2.94 21.28 -17.35
C GLU A 17 -3.15 19.90 -17.98
N LEU A 18 -2.61 18.85 -17.38
CA LEU A 18 -2.81 17.48 -17.84
C LEU A 18 -4.15 16.87 -17.37
N ASN A 19 -4.86 17.56 -16.49
CA ASN A 19 -6.17 17.12 -16.04
C ASN A 19 -7.17 17.10 -17.22
N GLY A 20 -7.78 15.94 -17.43
CA GLY A 20 -8.72 15.74 -18.55
C GLY A 20 -8.10 15.33 -19.89
N ILE A 21 -6.78 15.49 -20.06
CA ILE A 21 -6.06 15.10 -21.28
C ILE A 21 -5.43 13.72 -21.14
N VAL A 22 -5.02 13.36 -19.92
CA VAL A 22 -4.29 12.12 -19.63
C VAL A 22 -5.18 11.10 -18.96
N ARG A 23 -5.18 9.88 -19.46
CA ARG A 23 -5.79 8.73 -18.78
C ARG A 23 -4.79 8.13 -17.81
N SER A 24 -5.09 8.27 -16.52
CA SER A 24 -4.23 7.77 -15.44
C SER A 24 -4.56 6.33 -15.10
N TYR A 25 -3.54 5.49 -15.03
CA TYR A 25 -3.62 4.11 -14.53
C TYR A 25 -2.79 4.00 -13.25
N ASN A 26 -3.39 3.42 -12.22
CA ASN A 26 -2.70 3.16 -10.96
C ASN A 26 -2.18 1.72 -10.94
N LEU A 27 -0.87 1.54 -11.02
CA LEU A 27 -0.25 0.26 -10.76
C LEU A 27 -0.15 0.09 -9.22
N ARG A 28 -0.85 -0.89 -8.69
CA ARG A 28 -0.79 -1.27 -7.27
C ARG A 28 0.17 -2.45 -7.10
N GLY A 29 0.48 -2.78 -5.85
CA GLY A 29 1.14 -4.05 -5.54
C GLY A 29 0.28 -5.26 -5.94
N PHE A 30 0.86 -6.44 -5.90
CA PHE A 30 0.16 -7.68 -6.26
C PHE A 30 -1.06 -7.92 -5.37
N SER A 31 -2.16 -8.32 -6.00
CA SER A 31 -3.26 -8.96 -5.30
C SER A 31 -2.85 -10.37 -4.86
N PHE A 32 -3.57 -10.94 -3.88
CA PHE A 32 -3.31 -12.32 -3.46
C PHE A 32 -3.42 -13.31 -4.61
N ARG A 33 -4.35 -13.12 -5.54
CA ARG A 33 -4.51 -13.97 -6.73
C ARG A 33 -3.30 -13.89 -7.65
N GLU A 34 -2.76 -12.70 -7.91
CA GLU A 34 -1.56 -12.51 -8.73
C GLU A 34 -0.32 -13.12 -8.07
N PHE A 35 -0.17 -12.92 -6.76
CA PHE A 35 0.88 -13.56 -5.98
C PHE A 35 0.78 -15.10 -6.06
N LEU A 36 -0.43 -15.65 -5.85
CA LEU A 36 -0.67 -17.08 -5.91
C LEU A 36 -0.34 -17.66 -7.30
N ASN A 37 -0.75 -16.97 -8.37
CA ASN A 37 -0.44 -17.35 -9.74
C ASN A 37 1.08 -17.42 -9.98
N LEU A 38 1.83 -16.42 -9.48
CA LEU A 38 3.29 -16.39 -9.60
C LEU A 38 3.97 -17.50 -8.78
N GLN A 39 3.48 -17.78 -7.57
CA GLN A 39 4.08 -18.79 -6.70
C GLN A 39 3.82 -20.21 -7.19
N THR A 40 2.67 -20.46 -7.80
CA THR A 40 2.23 -21.82 -8.19
C THR A 40 2.38 -22.10 -9.69
N GLY A 41 2.67 -21.08 -10.49
CA GLY A 41 2.68 -21.21 -11.96
C GLY A 41 1.28 -21.35 -12.57
N ASN A 42 0.22 -21.14 -11.79
CA ASN A 42 -1.16 -21.17 -12.25
C ASN A 42 -1.59 -19.84 -12.88
N HIS A 43 -2.76 -19.86 -13.53
CA HIS A 43 -3.36 -18.67 -14.16
C HIS A 43 -4.84 -18.55 -13.74
N PHE A 44 -5.08 -18.43 -12.42
CA PHE A 44 -6.45 -18.25 -11.91
C PHE A 44 -7.03 -16.91 -12.38
N SER A 45 -8.25 -16.97 -12.90
CA SER A 45 -8.99 -15.81 -13.37
C SER A 45 -9.48 -14.93 -12.20
N SER A 46 -9.80 -13.66 -12.51
CA SER A 46 -10.56 -12.80 -11.60
C SER A 46 -12.05 -13.07 -11.77
N TYR A 47 -12.78 -12.96 -10.66
CA TYR A 47 -14.24 -13.05 -10.62
C TYR A 47 -14.81 -11.77 -10.05
N SER A 48 -15.96 -11.34 -10.52
CA SER A 48 -16.71 -10.25 -9.93
C SER A 48 -17.27 -10.66 -8.56
N LEU A 49 -17.64 -9.68 -7.74
CA LEU A 49 -18.26 -9.96 -6.45
C LEU A 49 -19.57 -10.76 -6.63
N GLU A 50 -20.37 -10.43 -7.65
CA GLU A 50 -21.61 -11.12 -7.96
C GLU A 50 -21.35 -12.60 -8.34
N GLU A 51 -20.37 -12.89 -9.16
CA GLU A 51 -19.97 -14.25 -9.50
C GLU A 51 -19.52 -15.04 -8.27
N ILE A 52 -18.74 -14.41 -7.38
CA ILE A 52 -18.29 -15.06 -6.15
C ILE A 52 -19.48 -15.36 -5.24
N LEU A 53 -20.39 -14.41 -5.04
CA LEU A 53 -21.56 -14.60 -4.17
C LEU A 53 -22.49 -15.70 -4.68
N ASN A 54 -22.69 -15.80 -5.99
CA ASN A 54 -23.61 -16.75 -6.60
C ASN A 54 -22.97 -18.13 -6.88
N ASN A 55 -21.65 -18.20 -7.11
CA ASN A 55 -20.98 -19.40 -7.61
C ASN A 55 -19.72 -19.80 -6.83
N HIS A 56 -19.55 -19.35 -5.58
CA HIS A 56 -18.32 -19.56 -4.80
C HIS A 56 -17.92 -21.04 -4.68
N GLU A 57 -18.88 -21.97 -4.53
CA GLU A 57 -18.58 -23.40 -4.46
C GLU A 57 -18.00 -23.94 -5.78
N HIS A 58 -18.55 -23.51 -6.92
CA HIS A 58 -18.03 -23.88 -8.22
C HIS A 58 -16.63 -23.32 -8.44
N ILE A 59 -16.43 -22.04 -8.12
CA ILE A 59 -15.12 -21.38 -8.20
C ILE A 59 -14.10 -22.10 -7.32
N ALA A 60 -14.47 -22.44 -6.08
CA ALA A 60 -13.59 -23.20 -5.19
C ALA A 60 -13.19 -24.57 -5.78
N LYS A 61 -14.13 -25.28 -6.40
CA LYS A 61 -13.88 -26.57 -7.06
C LYS A 61 -12.94 -26.47 -8.27
N THR A 62 -12.81 -25.29 -8.89
CA THR A 62 -11.84 -25.07 -9.97
C THR A 62 -10.44 -24.73 -9.47
N ILE A 63 -10.31 -24.21 -8.25
CA ILE A 63 -9.03 -23.78 -7.67
C ILE A 63 -8.39 -24.87 -6.81
N LEU A 64 -9.17 -25.47 -5.91
CA LEU A 64 -8.66 -26.40 -4.90
C LEU A 64 -7.94 -27.65 -5.45
N PRO A 65 -8.29 -28.21 -6.62
CA PRO A 65 -7.52 -29.33 -7.19
C PRO A 65 -6.10 -28.96 -7.59
N HIS A 66 -5.84 -27.68 -7.85
CA HIS A 66 -4.53 -27.19 -8.28
C HIS A 66 -3.68 -26.67 -7.12
N THR A 67 -4.30 -26.09 -6.10
CA THR A 67 -3.60 -25.55 -4.94
C THR A 67 -4.56 -25.27 -3.79
N ASN A 68 -4.03 -25.29 -2.54
CA ASN A 68 -4.74 -24.75 -1.39
C ASN A 68 -4.28 -23.30 -1.15
N PRO A 69 -5.10 -22.27 -1.48
CA PRO A 69 -4.69 -20.88 -1.35
C PRO A 69 -4.29 -20.48 0.07
N LEU A 70 -4.92 -21.07 1.10
CA LEU A 70 -4.65 -20.71 2.50
C LEU A 70 -3.20 -21.00 2.91
N ASN A 71 -2.54 -21.97 2.28
CA ASN A 71 -1.14 -22.28 2.56
C ASN A 71 -0.17 -21.14 2.16
N TYR A 72 -0.61 -20.25 1.26
CA TYR A 72 0.18 -19.12 0.73
C TYR A 72 -0.23 -17.77 1.32
N PHE A 73 -1.34 -17.74 2.06
CA PHE A 73 -1.91 -16.48 2.53
C PHE A 73 -1.02 -15.78 3.56
N GLN A 74 -0.40 -16.55 4.45
CA GLN A 74 0.57 -16.01 5.43
C GLN A 74 1.76 -15.35 4.74
N ASP A 75 2.33 -16.01 3.73
CA ASP A 75 3.46 -15.50 2.94
C ASP A 75 3.08 -14.25 2.17
N TYR A 76 1.86 -14.22 1.62
CA TYR A 76 1.34 -13.04 0.95
C TYR A 76 1.25 -11.83 1.88
N ILE A 77 0.68 -12.00 3.07
CA ILE A 77 0.60 -10.92 4.06
C ILE A 77 2.00 -10.45 4.47
N HIS A 78 2.95 -11.36 4.61
CA HIS A 78 4.31 -11.04 5.02
C HIS A 78 5.08 -10.28 3.94
N HIS A 79 5.04 -10.75 2.67
CA HIS A 79 5.89 -10.21 1.62
C HIS A 79 5.28 -10.15 0.21
N GLY A 80 4.08 -10.65 -0.01
CA GLY A 80 3.52 -10.86 -1.35
C GLY A 80 3.03 -9.61 -2.06
N PHE A 81 2.88 -8.48 -1.37
CA PHE A 81 2.35 -7.25 -1.96
C PHE A 81 3.33 -6.54 -2.89
N TYR A 82 4.62 -6.50 -2.53
CA TYR A 82 5.63 -5.80 -3.32
C TYR A 82 6.38 -6.75 -4.25
N PRO A 83 6.60 -6.39 -5.55
CA PRO A 83 7.20 -7.28 -6.53
C PRO A 83 8.64 -7.70 -6.20
N PHE A 84 9.37 -6.96 -5.37
CA PHE A 84 10.75 -7.31 -5.01
C PHE A 84 10.87 -8.58 -4.15
N PHE A 85 9.78 -9.20 -3.70
CA PHE A 85 9.84 -10.55 -3.13
C PHE A 85 10.35 -11.59 -4.14
N LEU A 86 10.18 -11.33 -5.45
CA LEU A 86 10.69 -12.18 -6.52
C LEU A 86 12.21 -12.23 -6.56
N GLU A 87 12.90 -11.22 -6.06
CA GLU A 87 14.35 -11.16 -6.00
C GLU A 87 14.96 -12.15 -5.00
N LYS A 88 14.14 -12.74 -4.12
CA LYS A 88 14.52 -13.72 -3.08
C LYS A 88 15.68 -13.26 -2.18
N ARG A 89 15.88 -11.95 -2.05
CA ARG A 89 16.96 -11.32 -1.26
C ARG A 89 16.41 -10.20 -0.40
N ASN A 90 16.80 -10.19 0.86
CA ASN A 90 16.68 -9.05 1.80
C ASN A 90 15.35 -8.27 1.69
N PHE A 91 14.21 -8.99 1.65
CA PHE A 91 12.88 -8.37 1.50
C PHE A 91 12.67 -7.24 2.52
N SER A 92 12.96 -7.50 3.80
CA SER A 92 12.77 -6.51 4.87
C SER A 92 13.63 -5.26 4.68
N GLU A 93 14.87 -5.42 4.20
CA GLU A 93 15.77 -4.29 3.91
C GLU A 93 15.24 -3.48 2.72
N ASN A 94 14.82 -4.13 1.64
CA ASN A 94 14.25 -3.49 0.47
C ASN A 94 12.95 -2.76 0.84
N LEU A 95 12.11 -3.35 1.69
CA LEU A 95 10.90 -2.72 2.19
C LEU A 95 11.22 -1.45 2.97
N LEU A 96 12.11 -1.53 3.95
CA LEU A 96 12.53 -0.37 4.76
C LEU A 96 13.16 0.73 3.90
N LYS A 97 14.00 0.37 2.93
CA LYS A 97 14.60 1.32 1.99
C LYS A 97 13.54 2.03 1.16
N THR A 98 12.57 1.29 0.64
CA THR A 98 11.46 1.84 -0.16
C THR A 98 10.59 2.77 0.69
N MET A 99 10.23 2.36 1.89
CA MET A 99 9.44 3.18 2.83
C MET A 99 10.17 4.48 3.20
N ASN A 100 11.46 4.38 3.53
CA ASN A 100 12.27 5.57 3.84
C ASN A 100 12.35 6.51 2.64
N MET A 101 12.57 5.99 1.44
CA MET A 101 12.60 6.80 0.21
C MET A 101 11.26 7.52 -0.02
N MET A 102 10.13 6.83 0.15
CA MET A 102 8.80 7.44 0.02
C MET A 102 8.57 8.56 1.06
N ILE A 103 9.02 8.38 2.29
CA ILE A 103 8.87 9.42 3.32
C ILE A 103 9.83 10.59 3.06
N GLU A 104 11.08 10.32 2.76
CA GLU A 104 12.13 11.34 2.64
C GLU A 104 12.05 12.11 1.31
N VAL A 105 11.65 11.45 0.23
CA VAL A 105 11.55 12.08 -1.09
C VAL A 105 10.13 12.56 -1.34
N ASP A 106 9.15 11.68 -1.30
CA ASP A 106 7.79 12.04 -1.73
C ASP A 106 7.08 12.93 -0.71
N ILE A 107 7.16 12.60 0.58
CA ILE A 107 6.45 13.38 1.60
C ILE A 107 7.19 14.69 1.90
N LEU A 108 8.48 14.64 2.20
CA LEU A 108 9.21 15.86 2.60
C LEU A 108 9.33 16.88 1.47
N LEU A 109 9.73 16.44 0.27
CA LEU A 109 9.94 17.36 -0.85
C LEU A 109 8.63 17.89 -1.41
N ILE A 110 7.63 17.03 -1.61
CA ILE A 110 6.37 17.45 -2.24
C ILE A 110 5.53 18.31 -1.28
N LYS A 111 5.49 17.94 0.00
CA LYS A 111 4.73 18.71 1.00
C LYS A 111 5.55 19.81 1.66
N GLN A 112 6.80 20.01 1.25
CA GLN A 112 7.73 21.03 1.80
C GLN A 112 7.82 20.98 3.33
N ILE A 113 7.89 19.76 3.88
CA ILE A 113 7.95 19.53 5.33
C ILE A 113 9.42 19.64 5.77
N GLU A 114 9.66 20.35 6.85
CA GLU A 114 11.00 20.46 7.41
C GLU A 114 11.52 19.11 7.94
N LEU A 115 12.81 18.84 7.72
CA LEU A 115 13.49 17.60 8.14
C LEU A 115 13.29 17.27 9.63
N LYS A 116 13.12 18.27 10.49
CA LYS A 116 12.88 18.07 11.93
C LYS A 116 11.61 17.27 12.23
N TYR A 117 10.64 17.21 11.31
CA TYR A 117 9.39 16.46 11.47
C TYR A 117 9.47 15.04 10.95
N LEU A 118 10.55 14.67 10.24
CA LEU A 118 10.74 13.34 9.67
C LEU A 118 10.63 12.23 10.71
N SER A 119 11.27 12.41 11.86
CA SER A 119 11.24 11.43 12.95
C SER A 119 9.84 11.20 13.51
N LYS A 120 9.01 12.25 13.54
CA LYS A 120 7.62 12.17 13.99
C LYS A 120 6.75 11.39 13.00
N ILE A 121 6.94 11.60 11.70
CA ILE A 121 6.22 10.87 10.64
C ILE A 121 6.60 9.39 10.67
N LYS A 122 7.90 9.08 10.79
CA LYS A 122 8.38 7.69 10.91
C LYS A 122 7.84 7.01 12.18
N LYS A 123 7.84 7.72 13.32
CA LYS A 123 7.28 7.21 14.56
C LYS A 123 5.78 6.97 14.45
N LEU A 124 5.04 7.88 13.80
CA LEU A 124 3.61 7.69 13.56
C LEU A 124 3.33 6.44 12.73
N LEU A 125 4.07 6.25 11.62
CA LEU A 125 3.94 5.05 10.79
C LEU A 125 4.21 3.77 11.59
N TYR A 126 5.25 3.78 12.42
CA TYR A 126 5.56 2.66 13.33
C TYR A 126 4.41 2.35 14.29
N LEU A 127 3.87 3.37 14.96
CA LEU A 127 2.75 3.18 15.90
C LEU A 127 1.52 2.60 15.19
N LEU A 128 1.16 3.13 14.02
CA LEU A 128 0.06 2.60 13.22
C LEU A 128 0.28 1.14 12.76
N ALA A 129 1.53 0.76 12.48
CA ALA A 129 1.86 -0.60 12.09
C ALA A 129 1.81 -1.59 13.27
N VAL A 130 2.19 -1.15 14.48
CA VAL A 130 2.17 -1.99 15.70
C VAL A 130 0.74 -2.23 16.17
N ASP A 131 -0.11 -1.19 16.15
CA ASP A 131 -1.51 -1.30 16.59
C ASP A 131 -2.36 -2.17 15.63
N GLY A 132 -1.88 -2.36 14.38
CA GLY A 132 -2.59 -3.13 13.36
C GLY A 132 -3.79 -2.36 12.75
N PRO A 133 -4.68 -3.06 12.03
CA PRO A 133 -5.78 -2.44 11.30
C PRO A 133 -6.96 -2.11 12.25
N VAL A 134 -6.78 -1.10 13.07
CA VAL A 134 -7.78 -0.59 14.01
C VAL A 134 -8.07 0.89 13.77
N ALA A 135 -9.19 1.39 14.30
CA ALA A 135 -9.47 2.82 14.29
C ALA A 135 -8.47 3.53 15.22
N PRO A 136 -7.55 4.38 14.71
CA PRO A 136 -6.50 4.96 15.52
C PRO A 136 -7.05 6.01 16.50
N ASN A 137 -6.57 5.98 17.75
CA ASN A 137 -6.83 7.06 18.69
C ASN A 137 -5.93 8.25 18.41
N VAL A 138 -6.45 9.21 17.61
CA VAL A 138 -5.68 10.40 17.18
C VAL A 138 -5.18 11.24 18.37
N SER A 139 -5.90 11.27 19.48
CA SER A 139 -5.46 12.02 20.68
C SER A 139 -4.24 11.35 21.33
N GLN A 140 -4.26 10.02 21.45
CA GLN A 140 -3.12 9.27 21.98
C GLN A 140 -1.90 9.41 21.05
N LEU A 141 -2.09 9.23 19.74
CA LEU A 141 -1.02 9.40 18.75
C LEU A 141 -0.40 10.80 18.81
N ALA A 142 -1.22 11.84 19.02
CA ALA A 142 -0.72 13.23 19.15
C ALA A 142 0.18 13.38 20.36
N THR A 143 -0.16 12.76 21.49
CA THR A 143 0.66 12.72 22.70
C THR A 143 1.96 11.97 22.45
N ASP A 144 1.89 10.78 21.85
CA ASP A 144 3.03 9.87 21.63
C ASP A 144 4.10 10.46 20.72
N ILE A 145 3.68 11.23 19.68
CA ILE A 145 4.61 11.91 18.77
C ILE A 145 4.82 13.39 19.13
N GLN A 146 4.30 13.86 20.25
CA GLN A 146 4.45 15.21 20.76
C GLN A 146 4.07 16.29 19.71
N THR A 147 2.80 16.25 19.27
CA THR A 147 2.27 17.19 18.29
C THR A 147 0.77 17.43 18.49
N SER A 148 0.16 18.27 17.65
CA SER A 148 -1.28 18.50 17.68
C SER A 148 -2.06 17.39 16.96
N ARG A 149 -3.33 17.18 17.33
CA ARG A 149 -4.26 16.28 16.62
C ARG A 149 -4.38 16.63 15.14
N ALA A 150 -4.43 17.92 14.81
CA ALA A 150 -4.49 18.39 13.42
C ALA A 150 -3.25 17.96 12.63
N THR A 151 -2.07 18.06 13.25
CA THR A 151 -0.81 17.60 12.63
C THR A 151 -0.79 16.10 12.41
N VAL A 152 -1.28 15.30 13.37
CA VAL A 152 -1.42 13.84 13.21
C VAL A 152 -2.30 13.51 12.01
N MET A 153 -3.46 14.15 11.89
CA MET A 153 -4.37 13.94 10.75
C MET A 153 -3.71 14.30 9.42
N ASN A 154 -2.94 15.38 9.37
CA ASN A 154 -2.18 15.74 8.18
C ASN A 154 -1.11 14.68 7.84
N TYR A 155 -0.39 14.17 8.84
CA TYR A 155 0.62 13.13 8.62
C TYR A 155 -0.01 11.80 8.16
N ILE A 156 -1.15 11.40 8.73
CA ILE A 156 -1.93 10.26 8.26
C ILE A 156 -2.31 10.43 6.79
N LYS A 157 -2.80 11.63 6.42
CA LYS A 157 -3.11 11.93 5.03
C LYS A 157 -1.88 11.83 4.13
N TYR A 158 -0.73 12.36 4.54
CA TYR A 158 0.51 12.27 3.75
C TYR A 158 0.97 10.83 3.57
N LEU A 159 0.89 10.01 4.62
CA LEU A 159 1.21 8.58 4.55
C LEU A 159 0.24 7.82 3.63
N ALA A 160 -1.04 8.18 3.64
CA ALA A 160 -2.04 7.62 2.73
C ALA A 160 -1.82 8.06 1.27
N ASP A 161 -1.53 9.35 1.05
CA ASP A 161 -1.20 9.89 -0.27
C ASP A 161 0.07 9.21 -0.85
N ALA A 162 1.06 8.92 0.00
CA ALA A 162 2.26 8.16 -0.35
C ALA A 162 2.02 6.64 -0.45
N ARG A 163 0.79 6.17 -0.19
CA ARG A 163 0.39 4.74 -0.21
C ARG A 163 1.15 3.84 0.78
N LEU A 164 1.68 4.41 1.83
CA LEU A 164 2.27 3.66 2.94
C LEU A 164 1.23 3.08 3.88
N ILE A 165 0.06 3.72 3.93
CA ILE A 165 -1.12 3.22 4.64
C ILE A 165 -2.34 3.27 3.73
N ASN A 166 -3.34 2.44 4.03
CA ASN A 166 -4.63 2.47 3.36
C ASN A 166 -5.73 2.81 4.37
N MET A 167 -6.45 3.89 4.11
CA MET A 167 -7.57 4.29 4.97
C MET A 167 -8.84 3.59 4.52
N VAL A 168 -9.47 2.87 5.45
CA VAL A 168 -10.78 2.24 5.24
C VAL A 168 -11.82 3.05 6.02
N TYR A 169 -12.83 3.51 5.32
CA TYR A 169 -13.95 4.23 5.91
C TYR A 169 -15.17 3.30 6.05
N PRO A 170 -16.00 3.52 7.08
CA PRO A 170 -17.24 2.75 7.24
C PRO A 170 -18.24 3.00 6.11
#